data_05345b8cab97f91bb491176718048014
#
_entry.id   05345b8cab97f91bb491176718048014
#
_cell.length_a   1.000
_cell.length_b   1.000
_cell.length_c   1.000
_cell.angle_alpha   90.00
_cell.angle_beta   90.00
_cell.angle_gamma   90.00
#
_symmetry.space_group_name_H-M   'P 1'
#
loop_
_entity.id
_entity.type
_entity.pdbx_description
1 polymer ?
#
loop_
_entity_poly.entity_id
_entity_poly.type
_entity_poly.pdbx_seq_one_letter_code
_entity_poly.pdbx_strand_id
1 'polypeptide(L)'
;ICESTDVLATEADLPDLAPGELVAFLDAGAYGMTMASNYNGQPRPAEIVVEGGKARVARRRETWEELLATEAGTGATVATVQGTNRPLGW
;
A
#
# COMPACT_ATOMS: atom_id res chain seq x y z
N ILE A 1 6.52 -5.73 -5.13
CA ILE A 1 6.40 -6.70 -6.23
C ILE A 1 6.70 -5.98 -7.54
N CYS A 2 7.76 -6.42 -8.22
CA CYS A 2 8.18 -5.84 -9.50
C CYS A 2 8.54 -4.35 -9.44
N GLU A 3 9.03 -3.89 -8.31
CA GLU A 3 9.39 -2.49 -8.09
C GLU A 3 10.74 -2.41 -7.37
N SER A 4 11.59 -1.47 -7.77
CA SER A 4 12.93 -1.30 -7.18
C SER A 4 12.87 -0.87 -5.71
N THR A 5 11.80 -0.20 -5.29
CA THR A 5 11.58 0.17 -3.90
C THR A 5 11.24 -1.01 -2.99
N ASP A 6 11.00 -2.18 -3.55
CA ASP A 6 10.85 -3.42 -2.77
C ASP A 6 12.20 -3.91 -2.20
N VAL A 7 13.30 -3.35 -2.66
CA VAL A 7 14.62 -3.62 -2.10
C VAL A 7 14.86 -2.68 -0.93
N LEU A 8 14.72 -3.19 0.27
CA LEU A 8 14.82 -2.39 1.50
C LEU A 8 16.24 -2.31 2.05
N ALA A 9 17.08 -3.26 1.70
CA ALA A 9 18.49 -3.27 2.07
C ALA A 9 19.29 -4.11 1.07
N THR A 10 20.57 -3.78 0.92
CA THR A 10 21.53 -4.57 0.16
C THR A 10 22.65 -5.01 1.10
N GLU A 11 23.18 -6.21 0.88
CA GLU A 11 24.29 -6.76 1.68
C GLU A 11 24.01 -6.78 3.18
N ALA A 12 22.75 -7.07 3.57
CA ALA A 12 22.37 -7.16 4.97
C ALA A 12 22.82 -8.51 5.57
N ASP A 13 23.45 -8.45 6.74
CA ASP A 13 23.76 -9.66 7.52
C ASP A 13 22.47 -10.15 8.18
N LEU A 14 21.92 -11.22 7.67
CA LEU A 14 20.75 -11.88 8.20
C LEU A 14 21.06 -13.35 8.49
N PRO A 15 20.44 -13.95 9.50
CA PRO A 15 20.51 -15.40 9.66
C PRO A 15 19.84 -16.09 8.47
N ASP A 16 20.12 -17.37 8.29
CA ASP A 16 19.42 -18.16 7.28
C ASP A 16 17.94 -18.18 7.58
N LEU A 17 17.14 -17.67 6.64
CA LEU A 17 15.69 -17.56 6.78
C LEU A 17 15.00 -18.57 5.85
N ALA A 18 14.01 -19.26 6.40
CA ALA A 18 13.11 -20.10 5.62
C ALA A 18 11.89 -19.30 5.18
N PRO A 19 11.22 -19.68 4.07
CA PRO A 19 9.96 -19.08 3.68
C PRO A 19 8.92 -19.13 4.82
N GLY A 20 8.25 -18.00 5.06
CA GLY A 20 7.25 -17.87 6.13
C GLY A 20 7.79 -17.35 7.46
N GLU A 21 9.10 -17.24 7.62
CA GLU A 21 9.67 -16.61 8.81
C GLU A 21 9.43 -15.10 8.81
N LEU A 22 9.35 -14.51 10.01
CA LEU A 22 9.09 -13.09 10.20
C LEU A 22 10.38 -12.30 10.22
N VAL A 23 10.35 -11.16 9.57
CA VAL A 23 11.44 -10.17 9.56
C VAL A 23 10.86 -8.82 9.99
N ALA A 24 11.62 -8.06 10.77
CA ALA A 24 11.23 -6.73 11.19
C ALA A 24 12.29 -5.70 10.77
N PHE A 25 11.82 -4.58 10.23
CA PHE A 25 12.64 -3.41 10.00
C PHE A 25 12.39 -2.43 11.14
N LEU A 26 13.41 -2.17 11.92
CA LEU A 26 13.32 -1.27 13.06
C LEU A 26 13.35 0.20 12.61
N ASP A 27 12.75 1.09 13.40
CA ASP A 27 12.73 2.53 13.18
C ASP A 27 12.18 2.96 11.81
N ALA A 28 11.30 2.15 11.24
CA ALA A 28 10.76 2.37 9.90
C ALA A 28 9.27 2.78 9.88
N GLY A 29 8.58 2.73 11.02
CA GLY A 29 7.12 2.89 11.06
C GLY A 29 6.62 4.25 10.55
N ALA A 30 7.34 5.32 10.84
CA ALA A 30 6.94 6.67 10.43
C ALA A 30 6.85 6.82 8.90
N TYR A 31 7.78 6.23 8.18
CA TYR A 31 7.80 6.28 6.71
C TYR A 31 7.16 5.06 6.07
N GLY A 32 7.14 3.94 6.77
CA GLY A 32 6.60 2.70 6.23
C GLY A 32 5.15 2.84 5.75
N MET A 33 4.30 3.44 6.56
CA MET A 33 2.89 3.63 6.17
C MET A 33 2.70 4.81 5.23
N THR A 34 3.37 5.94 5.46
CA THR A 34 3.20 7.13 4.62
C THR A 34 3.69 6.93 3.19
N MET A 35 4.65 6.04 3.00
CA MET A 35 5.17 5.65 1.69
C MET A 35 4.53 4.39 1.13
N ALA A 36 3.67 3.72 1.89
CA ALA A 36 2.95 2.55 1.40
C ALA A 36 2.05 2.93 0.22
N SER A 37 1.96 2.05 -0.74
CA SER A 37 1.16 2.26 -1.94
C SER A 37 0.32 1.04 -2.27
N ASN A 38 -0.61 1.21 -3.19
CA ASN A 38 -1.41 0.11 -3.74
C ASN A 38 -0.80 -0.45 -5.03
N TYR A 39 0.50 -0.29 -5.22
CA TYR A 39 1.17 -0.80 -6.41
C TYR A 39 0.86 -2.29 -6.62
N ASN A 40 0.58 -2.67 -7.84
CA ASN A 40 0.10 -4.01 -8.21
C ASN A 40 -1.18 -4.44 -7.47
N GLY A 41 -2.04 -3.48 -7.12
CA GLY A 41 -3.32 -3.77 -6.49
C GLY A 41 -3.21 -4.32 -5.07
N GLN A 42 -2.13 -4.07 -4.36
CA GLN A 42 -1.94 -4.56 -3.00
C GLN A 42 -2.61 -3.63 -1.98
N PRO A 43 -3.44 -4.16 -1.07
CA PRO A 43 -3.95 -3.37 0.04
C PRO A 43 -2.83 -2.88 0.95
N ARG A 44 -2.94 -1.64 1.44
CA ARG A 44 -2.00 -1.15 2.45
C ARG A 44 -2.12 -1.96 3.74
N PRO A 45 -1.00 -2.18 4.46
CA PRO A 45 -1.00 -2.96 5.68
C PRO A 45 -1.73 -2.25 6.83
N ALA A 46 -1.98 -3.00 7.90
CA ALA A 46 -2.47 -2.42 9.14
C ALA A 46 -1.36 -1.66 9.88
N GLU A 47 -1.72 -0.63 10.63
CA GLU A 47 -0.85 0.02 11.60
C GLU A 47 -1.21 -0.46 12.99
N ILE A 48 -0.22 -0.98 13.70
CA ILE A 48 -0.37 -1.48 15.06
C ILE A 48 0.49 -0.63 15.99
N VAL A 49 -0.09 -0.15 17.05
CA VAL A 49 0.63 0.54 18.11
C VAL A 49 0.81 -0.41 19.29
N VAL A 50 2.05 -0.54 19.74
CA VAL A 50 2.39 -1.34 20.92
C VAL A 50 2.79 -0.38 22.03
N GLU A 51 2.10 -0.46 23.14
CA GLU A 51 2.28 0.46 24.26
C GLU A 51 1.95 -0.27 25.57
N GLY A 52 2.84 -0.19 26.53
CA GLY A 52 2.65 -0.83 27.83
C GLY A 52 2.43 -2.35 27.75
N GLY A 53 3.09 -3.04 26.82
CA GLY A 53 2.94 -4.47 26.61
C GLY A 53 1.62 -4.88 25.93
N LYS A 54 0.84 -3.92 25.45
CA LYS A 54 -0.43 -4.15 24.75
C LYS A 54 -0.34 -3.65 23.31
N ALA A 55 -0.99 -4.37 22.40
CA ALA A 55 -1.10 -3.99 21.00
C ALA A 55 -2.53 -3.53 20.70
N ARG A 56 -2.65 -2.46 19.92
CA ARG A 56 -3.93 -2.01 19.40
C ARG A 56 -3.83 -1.67 17.93
N VAL A 57 -4.90 -1.82 17.20
CA VAL A 57 -5.00 -1.42 15.80
C VAL A 57 -5.21 0.09 15.76
N ALA A 58 -4.24 0.84 15.25
CA ALA A 58 -4.37 2.27 14.98
C ALA A 58 -5.06 2.51 13.64
N ARG A 59 -4.74 1.68 12.65
CA ARG A 59 -5.39 1.68 11.35
C ARG A 59 -5.54 0.24 10.89
N ARG A 60 -6.74 -0.18 10.53
CA ARG A 60 -6.94 -1.52 9.98
C ARG A 60 -6.36 -1.64 8.57
N ARG A 61 -6.11 -2.86 8.14
CA ARG A 61 -5.71 -3.14 6.77
C ARG A 61 -6.80 -2.71 5.79
N GLU A 62 -6.41 -2.18 4.64
CA GLU A 62 -7.34 -1.93 3.54
C GLU A 62 -7.97 -3.22 3.02
N THR A 63 -9.17 -3.10 2.50
CA THR A 63 -9.85 -4.19 1.79
C THR A 63 -9.76 -3.98 0.29
N TRP A 64 -9.99 -5.04 -0.48
CA TRP A 64 -10.06 -4.96 -1.95
C TRP A 64 -11.22 -4.06 -2.39
N GLU A 65 -12.34 -4.11 -1.69
CA GLU A 65 -13.50 -3.27 -1.95
C GLU A 65 -13.16 -1.78 -1.84
N GLU A 66 -12.35 -1.42 -0.85
CA GLU A 66 -11.90 -0.03 -0.69
C GLU A 66 -10.98 0.41 -1.84
N LEU A 67 -10.07 -0.46 -2.28
CA LEU A 67 -9.23 -0.17 -3.43
C LEU A 67 -10.06 0.10 -4.69
N LEU A 68 -11.11 -0.67 -4.90
CA LEU A 68 -11.93 -0.63 -6.10
C LEU A 68 -13.10 0.35 -5.99
N ALA A 69 -13.29 1.00 -4.85
CA ALA A 69 -14.45 1.85 -4.60
C ALA A 69 -14.60 3.00 -5.61
N THR A 70 -13.49 3.58 -6.07
CA THR A 70 -13.49 4.64 -7.07
C THR A 70 -13.69 4.13 -8.49
N GLU A 71 -13.47 2.85 -8.72
CA GLU A 71 -13.65 2.17 -10.00
C GLU A 71 -15.03 1.56 -10.16
N ALA A 72 -15.75 1.39 -9.07
CA ALA A 72 -17.14 0.92 -9.07
C ALA A 72 -18.00 1.97 -9.78
N GLY A 73 -17.83 2.03 -11.08
CA GLY A 73 -18.45 3.01 -11.94
C GLY A 73 -19.96 2.96 -11.83
N THR A 74 -20.57 4.12 -11.75
CA THR A 74 -22.00 4.29 -11.89
C THR A 74 -22.44 4.08 -13.34
N GLY A 75 -21.51 3.84 -14.27
CA GLY A 75 -21.76 3.83 -15.70
C GLY A 75 -22.03 5.23 -16.28
N ALA A 76 -21.91 6.27 -15.46
CA ALA A 76 -22.13 7.64 -15.90
C ALA A 76 -21.00 8.10 -16.82
N THR A 77 -21.37 8.70 -17.96
CA THR A 77 -20.40 9.34 -18.84
C THR A 77 -20.01 10.68 -18.27
N VAL A 78 -18.73 10.87 -17.94
CA VAL A 78 -18.20 12.15 -17.42
C VAL A 78 -18.04 13.16 -18.55
N ALA A 79 -17.60 12.71 -19.71
CA ALA A 79 -17.44 13.55 -20.91
C ALA A 79 -17.44 12.69 -22.16
N THR A 80 -17.91 13.28 -23.26
CA THR A 80 -17.81 12.64 -24.57
C THR A 80 -16.55 13.14 -25.26
N VAL A 81 -15.65 12.22 -25.62
CA VAL A 81 -14.44 12.56 -26.38
C VAL A 81 -14.81 12.72 -27.85
N GLN A 82 -14.71 13.96 -28.34
CA GLN A 82 -15.01 14.31 -29.74
C GLN A 82 -13.76 14.76 -30.47
N GLY A 83 -12.67 14.04 -30.42
CA GLY A 83 -11.46 14.35 -31.16
C GLY A 83 -10.88 15.76 -30.91
N THR A 84 -11.23 16.40 -29.82
CA THR A 84 -10.71 17.69 -29.42
C THR A 84 -9.63 17.49 -28.36
N ASN A 85 -8.50 18.22 -28.48
CA ASN A 85 -7.42 18.19 -27.49
C ASN A 85 -7.77 18.94 -26.19
N ARG A 86 -9.03 18.91 -25.79
CA ARG A 86 -9.41 19.51 -24.51
C ARG A 86 -9.10 18.55 -23.38
N PRO A 87 -8.39 18.99 -22.33
CA PRO A 87 -8.25 18.18 -21.15
C PRO A 87 -9.63 17.88 -20.55
N LEU A 88 -9.86 16.61 -20.19
CA LEU A 88 -11.05 16.24 -19.46
C LEU A 88 -10.96 16.85 -18.06
N GLY A 89 -11.98 17.62 -17.67
CA GLY A 89 -12.06 18.17 -16.33
C GLY A 89 -12.56 17.13 -15.33
N TRP A 90 -11.72 16.71 -14.43
CA TRP A 90 -12.06 15.90 -13.26
C TRP A 90 -11.25 16.32 -12.06
#